data_ef843c0306568a7ed91cae90efb3ed20
#
_entry.id   ef843c0306568a7ed91cae90efb3ed20
#
_cell.length_a   1.000
_cell.length_b   1.000
_cell.length_c   1.000
_cell.angle_alpha   90.00
_cell.angle_beta   90.00
_cell.angle_gamma   90.00
#
_symmetry.space_group_name_H-M   'P 1'
#
loop_
_entity.id
_entity.type
_entity.pdbx_description
1 polymer ?
#
loop_
_entity_poly.entity_id
_entity_poly.type
_entity_poly.pdbx_seq_one_letter_code
_entity_poly.pdbx_strand_id
1 'polypeptide(L)'
;MYIYIIMVKNKSIEIFTPKKSEFAVDTDPEFVKLPCLVCVNGKRHSGKTLATVNYIREMKNRGYCDRCLVITPTYDSNKSTWDIAKIDEQDCFEPTKFVLKTIKKIIQEERDAWDTYKEDMKLYKEYL
;
A
#
# COMPACT_ATOMS: atom_id res chain seq x y z
N MET A 1 -11.16 1.46 -14.11
CA MET A 1 -11.03 2.88 -13.75
C MET A 1 -11.94 3.69 -14.64
N TYR A 2 -12.86 4.42 -14.06
CA TYR A 2 -13.75 5.28 -14.81
C TYR A 2 -13.23 6.72 -14.76
N ILE A 3 -12.91 7.29 -15.92
CA ILE A 3 -12.50 8.68 -16.02
C ILE A 3 -13.67 9.45 -16.58
N TYR A 4 -14.22 10.37 -15.78
CA TYR A 4 -15.26 11.29 -16.22
C TYR A 4 -14.60 12.59 -16.66
N ILE A 5 -14.65 12.90 -17.95
CA ILE A 5 -14.21 14.18 -18.46
C ILE A 5 -15.44 15.02 -18.72
N ILE A 6 -15.63 16.06 -17.93
CA ILE A 6 -16.68 17.06 -18.15
C ILE A 6 -16.05 18.24 -18.89
N MET A 7 -16.39 18.39 -20.15
CA MET A 7 -15.98 19.55 -20.94
C MET A 7 -17.04 20.65 -20.83
N VAL A 8 -16.67 21.79 -20.28
CA VAL A 8 -17.50 22.98 -20.22
C VAL A 8 -17.06 23.93 -21.33
N LYS A 9 -17.98 24.26 -22.24
CA LYS A 9 -17.74 25.18 -23.36
C LYS A 9 -17.27 26.54 -22.84
N ASN A 10 -16.18 27.06 -23.39
CA ASN A 10 -15.64 28.40 -23.15
C ASN A 10 -15.04 28.68 -21.76
N LYS A 11 -14.62 27.67 -21.01
CA LYS A 11 -13.82 27.87 -19.80
C LYS A 11 -12.45 27.21 -19.97
N SER A 12 -11.40 27.93 -19.59
CA SER A 12 -10.07 27.34 -19.44
C SER A 12 -10.11 26.28 -18.35
N ILE A 13 -9.48 25.14 -18.59
CA ILE A 13 -9.32 24.10 -17.57
C ILE A 13 -8.23 24.56 -16.62
N GLU A 14 -8.59 24.84 -15.37
CA GLU A 14 -7.60 25.07 -14.33
C GLU A 14 -6.96 23.74 -13.94
N ILE A 15 -5.64 23.66 -14.07
CA ILE A 15 -4.90 22.50 -13.63
C ILE A 15 -4.70 22.63 -12.11
N PHE A 16 -5.41 21.81 -11.37
CA PHE A 16 -5.21 21.72 -9.93
C PHE A 16 -4.06 20.77 -9.61
N THR A 17 -3.00 21.27 -9.00
CA THR A 17 -1.90 20.44 -8.50
C THR A 17 -2.09 20.24 -7.00
N PRO A 18 -2.47 19.05 -6.55
CA PRO A 18 -2.64 18.78 -5.13
C PRO A 18 -1.29 18.87 -4.40
N LYS A 19 -1.31 19.28 -3.14
CA LYS A 19 -0.12 19.24 -2.29
C LYS A 19 0.34 17.79 -2.15
N LYS A 20 1.67 17.58 -2.21
CA LYS A 20 2.27 16.29 -1.94
C LYS A 20 1.91 15.84 -0.51
N SER A 21 1.41 14.62 -0.36
CA SER A 21 1.12 14.05 0.96
C SER A 21 2.40 13.92 1.79
N GLU A 22 2.32 14.11 3.11
CA GLU A 22 3.44 13.85 4.02
C GLU A 22 3.88 12.38 4.04
N PHE A 23 2.98 11.47 3.61
CA PHE A 23 3.25 10.04 3.45
C PHE A 23 3.68 9.66 2.04
N ALA A 24 3.89 10.62 1.16
CA ALA A 24 4.31 10.35 -0.20
C ALA A 24 5.71 9.72 -0.22
N VAL A 25 5.86 8.65 -0.99
CA VAL A 25 7.12 7.96 -1.22
C VAL A 25 7.52 8.14 -2.68
N ASP A 26 8.73 8.64 -2.92
CA ASP A 26 9.27 8.74 -4.27
C ASP A 26 9.68 7.35 -4.74
N THR A 27 9.12 6.94 -5.87
CA THR A 27 9.37 5.64 -6.48
C THR A 27 10.01 5.80 -7.85
N ASP A 28 10.67 4.74 -8.33
CA ASP A 28 11.19 4.69 -9.70
C ASP A 28 10.05 4.85 -10.72
N PRO A 29 10.35 5.35 -11.95
CA PRO A 29 9.31 5.62 -12.96
C PRO A 29 8.43 4.43 -13.34
N GLU A 30 8.93 3.20 -13.21
CA GLU A 30 8.20 1.96 -13.47
C GLU A 30 7.20 1.59 -12.38
N PHE A 31 7.27 2.22 -11.22
CA PHE A 31 6.36 1.98 -10.10
C PHE A 31 5.34 3.11 -9.96
N VAL A 32 4.18 2.76 -9.43
CA VAL A 32 3.18 3.75 -9.05
C VAL A 32 3.68 4.60 -7.88
N LYS A 33 3.34 5.87 -7.90
CA LYS A 33 3.65 6.77 -6.77
C LYS A 33 2.78 6.44 -5.57
N LEU A 34 3.37 6.41 -4.40
CA LEU A 34 2.67 6.14 -3.14
C LEU A 34 2.32 7.47 -2.41
N PRO A 35 1.21 7.56 -1.70
CA PRO A 35 0.16 6.54 -1.56
C PRO A 35 -0.74 6.45 -2.81
N CYS A 36 -1.24 5.25 -3.09
CA CYS A 36 -2.09 5.00 -4.26
C CYS A 36 -3.07 3.85 -4.00
N LEU A 37 -4.09 3.77 -4.83
CA LEU A 37 -4.97 2.63 -4.94
C LEU A 37 -4.77 1.98 -6.31
N VAL A 38 -4.44 0.71 -6.31
CA VAL A 38 -4.21 -0.05 -7.54
C VAL A 38 -5.27 -1.15 -7.65
N CYS A 39 -5.91 -1.23 -8.80
CA CYS A 39 -6.86 -2.30 -9.11
C CYS A 39 -6.25 -3.22 -10.15
N VAL A 40 -6.14 -4.51 -9.82
CA VAL A 40 -5.65 -5.55 -10.73
C VAL A 40 -6.85 -6.34 -11.24
N ASN A 41 -7.10 -6.27 -12.54
CA ASN A 41 -8.22 -6.92 -13.17
C ASN A 41 -7.76 -7.93 -14.24
N GLY A 42 -8.50 -9.00 -14.38
CA GLY A 42 -8.20 -10.03 -15.36
C GLY A 42 -9.10 -11.25 -15.20
N LYS A 43 -9.07 -12.14 -16.17
CA LYS A 43 -9.82 -13.39 -16.13
C LYS A 43 -9.29 -14.32 -15.02
N ARG A 44 -10.12 -15.23 -14.57
CA ARG A 44 -9.71 -16.32 -13.69
C ARG A 44 -8.52 -17.09 -14.31
N HIS A 45 -7.54 -17.46 -13.52
CA HIS A 45 -6.29 -18.13 -13.95
C HIS A 45 -5.40 -17.30 -14.91
N SER A 46 -5.53 -15.97 -14.92
CA SER A 46 -4.66 -15.10 -15.73
C SER A 46 -3.34 -14.73 -15.06
N GLY A 47 -3.09 -15.20 -13.85
CA GLY A 47 -1.86 -14.90 -13.10
C GLY A 47 -1.92 -13.58 -12.29
N LYS A 48 -3.10 -13.03 -12.02
CA LYS A 48 -3.27 -11.79 -11.25
C LYS A 48 -2.57 -11.82 -9.89
N THR A 49 -2.80 -12.89 -9.13
CA THR A 49 -2.25 -13.03 -7.78
C THR A 49 -0.72 -13.13 -7.84
N LEU A 50 -0.19 -13.91 -8.76
CA LEU A 50 1.26 -14.05 -8.94
C LEU A 50 1.90 -12.73 -9.35
N ALA A 51 1.31 -12.00 -10.28
CA ALA A 51 1.79 -10.69 -10.70
C ALA A 51 1.79 -9.68 -9.54
N THR A 52 0.70 -9.66 -8.76
CA THR A 52 0.58 -8.80 -7.57
C THR A 52 1.64 -9.13 -6.53
N VAL A 53 1.84 -10.40 -6.24
CA VAL A 53 2.84 -10.87 -5.27
C VAL A 53 4.27 -10.49 -5.71
N ASN A 54 4.59 -10.66 -6.98
CA ASN A 54 5.89 -10.26 -7.51
C ASN A 54 6.09 -8.74 -7.43
N TYR A 55 5.05 -7.97 -7.70
CA TYR A 55 5.10 -6.51 -7.58
C TYR A 55 5.36 -6.07 -6.12
N ILE A 56 4.66 -6.66 -5.17
CA ILE A 56 4.86 -6.41 -3.74
C ILE A 56 6.28 -6.78 -3.31
N ARG A 57 6.79 -7.91 -3.79
CA ARG A 57 8.16 -8.34 -3.51
C ARG A 57 9.18 -7.30 -3.97
N GLU A 58 9.02 -6.78 -5.18
CA GLU A 58 9.90 -5.72 -5.70
C GLU A 58 9.78 -4.43 -4.90
N MET A 59 8.59 -4.04 -4.49
CA MET A 59 8.39 -2.87 -3.63
C MET A 59 9.09 -3.04 -2.28
N LYS A 60 9.02 -4.21 -1.68
CA LYS A 60 9.73 -4.51 -0.43
C LYS A 60 11.25 -4.48 -0.62
N ASN A 61 11.76 -5.09 -1.70
CA ASN A 61 13.19 -5.12 -1.99
C ASN A 61 13.78 -3.73 -2.22
N ARG A 62 13.00 -2.83 -2.77
CA ARG A 62 13.41 -1.43 -3.01
C ARG A 62 13.18 -0.50 -1.81
N GLY A 63 12.62 -1.01 -0.72
CA GLY A 63 12.35 -0.22 0.48
C GLY A 63 11.13 0.70 0.40
N TYR A 64 10.25 0.52 -0.58
CA TYR A 64 9.03 1.32 -0.70
C TYR A 64 7.92 0.87 0.26
N CYS A 65 7.99 -0.37 0.74
CA CYS A 65 7.01 -0.99 1.60
C CYS A 65 7.73 -1.90 2.60
N ASP A 66 7.48 -1.71 3.89
CA ASP A 66 8.08 -2.53 4.95
C ASP A 66 7.15 -3.66 5.39
N ARG A 67 5.86 -3.40 5.42
CA ARG A 67 4.84 -4.34 5.88
C ARG A 67 3.67 -4.39 4.91
N CYS A 68 3.19 -5.58 4.61
CA CYS A 68 2.03 -5.80 3.76
C CYS A 68 0.97 -6.59 4.53
N LEU A 69 -0.26 -6.07 4.53
CA LEU A 69 -1.42 -6.76 5.09
C LEU A 69 -2.25 -7.34 3.94
N VAL A 70 -2.63 -8.58 4.05
CA VAL A 70 -3.41 -9.29 3.03
C VAL A 70 -4.76 -9.70 3.58
N ILE A 71 -5.82 -9.39 2.85
CA ILE A 71 -7.17 -9.86 3.15
C ILE A 71 -7.61 -10.75 1.99
N THR A 72 -7.72 -12.03 2.25
CA THR A 72 -8.10 -13.01 1.22
C THR A 72 -8.85 -14.19 1.84
N PRO A 73 -9.89 -14.71 1.19
CA PRO A 73 -10.58 -15.92 1.63
C PRO A 73 -9.80 -17.20 1.28
N THR A 74 -8.76 -17.10 0.48
CA THR A 74 -8.03 -18.26 -0.11
C THR A 74 -6.56 -18.32 0.31
N TYR A 75 -6.24 -17.80 1.49
CA TYR A 75 -4.85 -17.78 1.96
C TYR A 75 -4.23 -19.19 2.00
N ASP A 76 -4.91 -20.15 2.62
CA ASP A 76 -4.38 -21.51 2.78
C ASP A 76 -4.10 -22.20 1.43
N SER A 77 -4.95 -21.94 0.43
CA SER A 77 -4.78 -22.46 -0.93
C SER A 77 -3.61 -21.82 -1.68
N ASN A 78 -3.25 -20.58 -1.33
CA ASN A 78 -2.24 -19.77 -2.03
C ASN A 78 -1.03 -19.42 -1.14
N LYS A 79 -0.84 -20.12 -0.04
CA LYS A 79 0.22 -19.84 0.93
C LYS A 79 1.60 -19.78 0.27
N SER A 80 1.92 -20.73 -0.58
CA SER A 80 3.20 -20.75 -1.29
C SER A 80 3.40 -19.53 -2.20
N THR A 81 2.33 -19.02 -2.79
CA THR A 81 2.38 -17.81 -3.61
C THR A 81 2.64 -16.56 -2.76
N TRP A 82 1.97 -16.43 -1.62
CA TRP A 82 2.18 -15.29 -0.71
C TRP A 82 3.56 -15.32 -0.05
N ASP A 83 4.11 -16.50 0.18
CA ASP A 83 5.46 -16.67 0.74
C ASP A 83 6.56 -16.07 -0.17
N ILE A 84 6.32 -15.97 -1.47
CA ILE A 84 7.25 -15.31 -2.42
C ILE A 84 7.52 -13.86 -2.03
N ALA A 85 6.51 -13.16 -1.54
CA ALA A 85 6.64 -11.77 -1.07
C ALA A 85 7.06 -11.68 0.40
N LYS A 86 7.33 -12.80 1.07
CA LYS A 86 7.68 -12.88 2.49
C LYS A 86 6.66 -12.20 3.40
N ILE A 87 5.38 -12.45 3.12
CA ILE A 87 4.27 -11.96 3.93
C ILE A 87 4.02 -12.96 5.06
N ASP A 88 4.10 -12.48 6.31
CA ASP A 88 3.88 -13.33 7.48
C ASP A 88 2.43 -13.78 7.56
N GLU A 89 2.21 -15.00 8.03
CA GLU A 89 0.87 -15.57 8.21
C GLU A 89 -0.01 -14.69 9.12
N GLN A 90 0.58 -14.10 10.15
CA GLN A 90 -0.13 -13.20 11.06
C GLN A 90 -0.59 -11.87 10.41
N ASP A 91 -0.06 -11.52 9.25
CA ASP A 91 -0.48 -10.37 8.45
C ASP A 91 -1.51 -10.73 7.38
N CYS A 92 -1.95 -11.97 7.32
CA CYS A 92 -2.97 -12.47 6.40
C CYS A 92 -4.28 -12.69 7.14
N PHE A 93 -5.36 -12.10 6.64
CA PHE A 93 -6.67 -12.09 7.29
C PHE A 93 -7.75 -12.61 6.35
N GLU A 94 -8.74 -13.30 6.92
CA GLU A 94 -9.96 -13.61 6.21
C GLU A 94 -10.89 -12.40 6.17
N PRO A 95 -11.70 -12.23 5.09
CA PRO A 95 -12.65 -11.12 4.98
C PRO A 95 -13.87 -11.34 5.88
N THR A 96 -13.71 -11.06 7.17
CA THR A 96 -14.79 -11.11 8.15
C THR A 96 -15.27 -9.70 8.50
N LYS A 97 -16.43 -9.60 9.16
CA LYS A 97 -16.94 -8.30 9.62
C LYS A 97 -16.02 -7.58 10.63
N PHE A 98 -15.10 -8.30 11.24
CA PHE A 98 -14.15 -7.75 12.23
C PHE A 98 -12.81 -7.35 11.64
N VAL A 99 -12.53 -7.69 10.39
CA VAL A 99 -11.22 -7.45 9.77
C VAL A 99 -10.85 -5.97 9.73
N LEU A 100 -11.80 -5.09 9.47
CA LEU A 100 -11.55 -3.65 9.43
C LEU A 100 -11.14 -3.08 10.79
N LYS A 101 -11.72 -3.59 11.88
CA LYS A 101 -11.29 -3.21 13.23
C LYS A 101 -9.86 -3.63 13.51
N THR A 102 -9.51 -4.84 13.14
CA THR A 102 -8.15 -5.38 13.30
C THR A 102 -7.15 -4.55 12.51
N ILE A 103 -7.45 -4.22 11.26
CA ILE A 103 -6.58 -3.40 10.41
C ILE A 103 -6.42 -1.99 10.96
N LYS A 104 -7.49 -1.36 11.42
CA LYS A 104 -7.42 -0.04 12.07
C LYS A 104 -6.52 -0.05 13.29
N LYS A 105 -6.60 -1.09 14.09
CA LYS A 105 -5.73 -1.28 15.26
C LYS A 105 -4.25 -1.38 14.85
N ILE A 106 -3.95 -2.18 13.84
CA ILE A 106 -2.59 -2.34 13.32
C ILE A 106 -2.06 -1.00 12.77
N ILE A 107 -2.86 -0.26 12.03
CA ILE A 107 -2.49 1.05 11.51
C ILE A 107 -2.18 2.03 12.64
N GLN A 108 -2.98 2.01 13.71
CA GLN A 108 -2.75 2.86 14.88
C GLN A 108 -1.45 2.49 15.59
N GLU A 109 -1.17 1.21 15.78
CA GLU A 109 0.07 0.71 16.35
C GLU A 109 1.30 1.15 15.54
N GLU A 110 1.22 1.07 14.22
CA GLU A 110 2.29 1.52 13.32
C GLU A 110 2.50 3.04 13.38
N ARG A 111 1.43 3.83 13.47
CA ARG A 111 1.52 5.28 13.66
C ARG A 111 2.17 5.64 14.98
N ASP A 112 1.78 4.98 16.07
CA ASP A 112 2.34 5.21 17.39
C ASP A 112 3.83 4.85 17.42
N ALA A 113 4.23 3.75 16.80
CA ALA A 113 5.62 3.37 16.64
C ALA A 113 6.42 4.40 15.82
N TRP A 114 5.83 4.94 14.76
CA TRP A 114 6.46 5.99 13.95
C TRP A 114 6.63 7.31 14.71
N ASP A 115 5.63 7.70 15.49
CA ASP A 115 5.70 8.91 16.30
C ASP A 115 6.77 8.79 17.40
N THR A 116 6.86 7.62 18.06
CA THR A 116 7.93 7.32 19.01
C THR A 116 9.31 7.37 18.36
N TYR A 117 9.45 6.81 17.17
CA TYR A 117 10.72 6.87 16.42
C TYR A 117 11.12 8.32 16.09
N LYS A 118 10.18 9.15 15.67
CA LYS A 118 10.44 10.57 15.39
C LYS A 118 10.92 11.31 16.64
N GLU A 119 10.30 11.07 17.78
CA GLU A 119 10.70 11.67 19.06
C GLU A 119 12.10 11.23 19.46
N ASP A 120 12.39 9.95 19.38
CA ASP A 120 13.72 9.38 19.68
C ASP A 120 14.80 9.96 18.76
N MET A 121 14.52 10.10 17.48
CA MET A 121 15.43 10.71 16.52
C MET A 121 15.66 12.19 16.80
N LYS A 122 14.65 12.91 17.24
CA LYS A 122 14.76 14.30 17.65
C LYS A 122 15.67 14.45 18.86
N LEU A 123 15.48 13.64 19.89
CA LEU A 123 16.32 13.60 21.09
C LEU A 123 17.76 13.23 20.74
N TYR A 124 17.97 12.26 19.88
CA TYR A 124 19.28 11.86 19.41
C TYR A 124 20.04 12.99 18.72
N LYS A 125 19.35 13.74 17.86
CA LYS A 125 19.94 14.93 17.18
C LYS A 125 20.28 16.05 18.16
N GLU A 126 19.46 16.28 19.19
CA GLU A 126 19.74 17.26 20.24
C GLU A 126 20.93 16.85 21.09
N TYR A 127 21.17 15.55 21.28
CA TYR A 127 22.28 15.02 22.04
C TYR A 127 23.64 15.12 21.31
N LEU A 128 23.61 15.07 19.99
CA LEU A 128 24.80 15.25 19.17
C LEU A 128 25.22 16.74 19.11
#